data_6e5d629badf41b2e0145b0db008c7748
#
_entry.id   6e5d629badf41b2e0145b0db008c7748
#
_cell.length_a   1.000
_cell.length_b   1.000
_cell.length_c   1.000
_cell.angle_alpha   90.00
_cell.angle_beta   90.00
_cell.angle_gamma   90.00
#
_symmetry.space_group_name_H-M   'P 1'
#
loop_
_entity.id
_entity.type
_entity.pdbx_description
1 polymer ?
#
loop_
_entity_poly.entity_id
_entity_poly.type
_entity_poly.pdbx_seq_one_letter_code
_entity_poly.pdbx_strand_id
1 'polypeptide(L)'
;AEGGWPKDVDPTEPADVQRYRKKAEKDDDYKANMKALGPIISRCMRQNNTIDIYEEYFAGEDRDWSSEPPSAKGLAVFRDPNEIKRTATSINWHPEGPTKIAVSYSILNFQDPKFSNARLPVESYIWDVTNPNTPDQALTPPSPLCCLRFNPKSTDTLVGGSYNGLVSFYDL
;
A
#
# COMPACT_ATOMS: atom_id res chain seq x y z
N ALA A 1 4.72 15.46 -42.21
CA ALA A 1 5.35 14.30 -42.88
C ALA A 1 4.42 13.85 -44.00
N GLU A 2 4.84 13.89 -45.22
CA GLU A 2 4.11 13.33 -46.34
C GLU A 2 4.35 11.83 -46.32
N GLY A 3 3.34 11.07 -45.93
CA GLY A 3 3.30 9.63 -46.06
C GLY A 3 2.56 9.23 -47.31
N GLY A 4 2.82 8.10 -47.85
CA GLY A 4 2.10 7.56 -49.00
C GLY A 4 2.99 6.76 -49.93
N TRP A 5 2.40 6.35 -51.04
CA TRP A 5 3.13 5.64 -52.08
C TRP A 5 4.03 6.61 -52.88
N PRO A 6 5.16 6.13 -53.43
CA PRO A 6 5.97 6.92 -54.36
C PRO A 6 5.13 7.42 -55.55
N LYS A 7 5.52 8.56 -56.13
CA LYS A 7 4.76 9.20 -57.20
C LYS A 7 4.68 8.35 -58.50
N ASP A 8 5.60 7.39 -58.66
CA ASP A 8 5.69 6.48 -59.79
C ASP A 8 4.94 5.15 -59.60
N VAL A 9 4.22 5.02 -58.47
CA VAL A 9 3.47 3.82 -58.14
C VAL A 9 1.98 4.16 -57.98
N ASP A 10 1.12 3.56 -58.80
CA ASP A 10 -0.30 3.66 -58.61
C ASP A 10 -0.80 2.69 -57.54
N PRO A 11 -1.29 3.20 -56.39
CA PRO A 11 -1.77 2.33 -55.33
C PRO A 11 -3.06 1.55 -55.67
N THR A 12 -3.78 1.95 -56.70
CA THR A 12 -5.00 1.30 -57.16
C THR A 12 -4.72 0.12 -58.08
N GLU A 13 -3.51 0.09 -58.70
CA GLU A 13 -3.09 -0.96 -59.60
C GLU A 13 -2.31 -2.08 -58.88
N PRO A 14 -2.87 -3.30 -58.74
CA PRO A 14 -2.20 -4.38 -57.97
C PRO A 14 -0.84 -4.78 -58.54
N ALA A 15 -0.65 -4.67 -59.86
CA ALA A 15 0.57 -5.03 -60.54
C ALA A 15 1.75 -4.08 -60.16
N ASP A 16 1.46 -2.78 -60.09
CA ASP A 16 2.46 -1.76 -59.71
C ASP A 16 2.84 -1.86 -58.24
N VAL A 17 1.84 -2.07 -57.37
CA VAL A 17 2.03 -2.30 -55.93
C VAL A 17 2.96 -3.54 -55.71
N GLN A 18 2.68 -4.61 -56.41
CA GLN A 18 3.47 -5.84 -56.29
C GLN A 18 4.89 -5.70 -56.82
N ARG A 19 5.07 -4.94 -57.92
CA ARG A 19 6.41 -4.62 -58.46
C ARG A 19 7.23 -3.81 -57.45
N TYR A 20 6.62 -2.78 -56.86
CA TYR A 20 7.23 -1.95 -55.84
C TYR A 20 7.61 -2.75 -54.59
N ARG A 21 6.73 -3.59 -54.07
CA ARG A 21 7.02 -4.46 -52.93
C ARG A 21 8.23 -5.38 -53.19
N LYS A 22 8.27 -6.04 -54.34
CA LYS A 22 9.39 -6.88 -54.70
C LYS A 22 10.70 -6.13 -54.83
N LYS A 23 10.67 -4.84 -55.24
CA LYS A 23 11.85 -3.99 -55.27
C LYS A 23 12.30 -3.61 -53.86
N ALA A 24 11.39 -3.17 -53.00
CA ALA A 24 11.70 -2.83 -51.64
C ALA A 24 12.24 -4.03 -50.81
N GLU A 25 11.67 -5.20 -51.00
CA GLU A 25 12.09 -6.43 -50.30
C GLU A 25 13.53 -6.87 -50.66
N LYS A 26 14.06 -6.41 -51.82
CA LYS A 26 15.44 -6.70 -52.24
C LYS A 26 16.44 -5.67 -51.76
N ASP A 27 15.95 -4.50 -51.31
CA ASP A 27 16.77 -3.41 -50.81
C ASP A 27 17.46 -3.83 -49.50
N ASP A 28 18.76 -3.65 -49.39
CA ASP A 28 19.52 -4.03 -48.23
C ASP A 28 19.31 -3.08 -47.06
N ASP A 29 19.09 -1.79 -47.29
CA ASP A 29 18.73 -0.81 -46.26
C ASP A 29 17.35 -1.12 -45.67
N TYR A 30 16.39 -1.51 -46.50
CA TYR A 30 15.08 -1.96 -46.05
C TYR A 30 15.19 -3.19 -45.14
N LYS A 31 15.94 -4.20 -45.55
CA LYS A 31 16.18 -5.43 -44.75
C LYS A 31 16.85 -5.14 -43.42
N ALA A 32 17.87 -4.25 -43.41
CA ALA A 32 18.57 -3.86 -42.19
C ALA A 32 17.65 -3.15 -41.22
N ASN A 33 16.85 -2.22 -41.72
CA ASN A 33 15.86 -1.48 -40.91
C ASN A 33 14.75 -2.40 -40.38
N MET A 34 14.24 -3.32 -41.21
CA MET A 34 13.23 -4.30 -40.75
C MET A 34 13.77 -5.23 -39.70
N LYS A 35 15.03 -5.65 -39.79
CA LYS A 35 15.66 -6.47 -38.76
C LYS A 35 15.85 -5.73 -37.44
N ALA A 36 16.23 -4.45 -37.51
CA ALA A 36 16.41 -3.61 -36.32
C ALA A 36 15.11 -3.18 -35.65
N LEU A 37 14.12 -2.74 -36.44
CA LEU A 37 12.87 -2.17 -35.95
C LEU A 37 11.77 -3.20 -35.73
N GLY A 38 11.80 -4.34 -36.42
CA GLY A 38 10.78 -5.37 -36.36
C GLY A 38 10.45 -5.85 -34.93
N PRO A 39 11.44 -6.17 -34.08
CA PRO A 39 11.18 -6.59 -32.70
C PRO A 39 10.52 -5.48 -31.86
N ILE A 40 10.92 -4.23 -32.09
CA ILE A 40 10.37 -3.05 -31.38
C ILE A 40 8.91 -2.83 -31.78
N ILE A 41 8.64 -2.84 -33.09
CA ILE A 41 7.29 -2.68 -33.64
C ILE A 41 6.38 -3.80 -33.17
N SER A 42 6.85 -5.06 -33.20
CA SER A 42 6.07 -6.21 -32.73
C SER A 42 5.72 -6.08 -31.24
N ARG A 43 6.63 -5.58 -30.42
CA ARG A 43 6.34 -5.34 -29.00
C ARG A 43 5.30 -4.24 -28.81
N CYS A 44 5.45 -3.13 -29.52
CA CYS A 44 4.46 -2.02 -29.46
C CYS A 44 3.07 -2.48 -29.93
N MET A 45 3.00 -3.24 -31.02
CA MET A 45 1.75 -3.79 -31.51
C MET A 45 1.08 -4.73 -30.50
N ARG A 46 1.86 -5.61 -29.84
CA ARG A 46 1.33 -6.48 -28.79
C ARG A 46 0.80 -5.68 -27.61
N GLN A 47 1.51 -4.63 -27.20
CA GLN A 47 1.05 -3.75 -26.13
C GLN A 47 -0.25 -3.03 -26.50
N ASN A 48 -0.33 -2.47 -27.71
CA ASN A 48 -1.53 -1.80 -28.19
C ASN A 48 -2.73 -2.75 -28.33
N ASN A 49 -2.49 -4.00 -28.70
CA ASN A 49 -3.57 -5.01 -28.83
C ASN A 49 -4.01 -5.58 -27.47
N THR A 50 -3.20 -5.40 -26.40
CA THR A 50 -3.54 -5.90 -25.08
C THR A 50 -4.47 -4.95 -24.35
N ILE A 51 -4.35 -3.65 -24.58
CA ILE A 51 -5.15 -2.62 -23.94
C ILE A 51 -5.66 -1.67 -25.04
N ASP A 52 -6.96 -1.63 -25.24
CA ASP A 52 -7.59 -0.61 -26.08
C ASP A 52 -7.80 0.65 -25.22
N ILE A 53 -7.01 1.69 -25.49
CA ILE A 53 -7.10 2.96 -24.77
C ILE A 53 -8.34 3.78 -25.13
N TYR A 54 -9.05 3.40 -26.21
CA TYR A 54 -10.30 4.03 -26.66
C TYR A 54 -11.54 3.26 -26.22
N GLU A 55 -11.37 2.07 -25.64
CA GLU A 55 -12.48 1.29 -25.10
C GLU A 55 -12.96 1.91 -23.79
N GLU A 56 -14.23 2.20 -23.71
CA GLU A 56 -14.87 2.61 -22.45
C GLU A 56 -15.14 1.39 -21.59
N TYR A 57 -14.17 0.95 -20.80
CA TYR A 57 -14.25 -0.25 -19.95
C TYR A 57 -15.39 -0.21 -18.93
N PHE A 58 -15.87 0.98 -18.60
CA PHE A 58 -16.98 1.20 -17.67
C PHE A 58 -18.25 1.64 -18.37
N ALA A 59 -18.32 1.49 -19.72
CA ALA A 59 -19.55 1.74 -20.46
C ALA A 59 -20.63 0.73 -20.03
N GLY A 60 -21.69 1.21 -19.42
CA GLY A 60 -22.78 0.38 -18.89
C GLY A 60 -22.68 0.08 -17.39
N GLU A 61 -21.65 0.48 -16.70
CA GLU A 61 -21.68 0.62 -15.25
C GLU A 61 -22.40 1.93 -14.91
N ASP A 62 -23.63 1.82 -14.45
CA ASP A 62 -24.30 2.94 -13.79
C ASP A 62 -23.47 3.30 -12.55
N ARG A 63 -22.56 4.25 -12.70
CA ARG A 63 -21.91 4.88 -11.53
C ARG A 63 -23.01 5.59 -10.78
N ASP A 64 -23.52 4.93 -9.77
CA ASP A 64 -24.43 5.55 -8.83
C ASP A 64 -23.68 6.62 -8.04
N TRP A 65 -23.60 7.82 -8.62
CA TRP A 65 -23.03 9.01 -8.00
C TRP A 65 -23.84 9.46 -6.77
N SER A 66 -25.02 8.84 -6.55
CA SER A 66 -25.87 9.09 -5.41
C SER A 66 -25.44 8.31 -4.16
N SER A 67 -24.51 7.34 -4.31
CA SER A 67 -23.98 6.65 -3.13
C SER A 67 -23.19 7.64 -2.28
N GLU A 68 -23.64 7.83 -1.06
CA GLU A 68 -22.89 8.65 -0.08
C GLU A 68 -21.44 8.16 -0.01
N PRO A 69 -20.46 9.08 0.03
CA PRO A 69 -19.07 8.67 0.16
C PRO A 69 -18.90 7.80 1.41
N PRO A 70 -18.05 6.76 1.37
CA PRO A 70 -17.86 5.89 2.52
C PRO A 70 -17.48 6.70 3.75
N SER A 71 -18.27 6.58 4.80
CA SER A 71 -18.05 7.27 6.07
C SER A 71 -17.55 6.30 7.13
N ALA A 72 -16.61 6.75 7.97
CA ALA A 72 -16.13 5.96 9.08
C ALA A 72 -17.16 5.94 10.20
N LYS A 73 -17.55 4.73 10.66
CA LYS A 73 -18.41 4.55 11.83
C LYS A 73 -17.55 4.11 13.02
N GLY A 74 -17.62 4.87 14.12
CA GLY A 74 -16.98 4.47 15.38
C GLY A 74 -17.70 3.26 15.98
N LEU A 75 -16.98 2.16 16.19
CA LEU A 75 -17.52 0.95 16.79
C LEU A 75 -17.25 0.88 18.28
N ALA A 76 -16.05 1.23 18.72
CA ALA A 76 -15.61 1.18 20.11
C ALA A 76 -14.59 2.28 20.40
N VAL A 77 -14.50 2.68 21.67
CA VAL A 77 -13.53 3.66 22.15
C VAL A 77 -12.78 3.07 23.34
N PHE A 78 -11.49 2.85 23.17
CA PHE A 78 -10.60 2.36 24.22
C PHE A 78 -9.95 3.56 24.91
N ARG A 79 -10.17 3.70 26.19
CA ARG A 79 -9.65 4.83 26.96
C ARG A 79 -8.59 4.37 27.93
N ASP A 80 -7.45 5.06 27.92
CA ASP A 80 -6.43 4.86 28.97
C ASP A 80 -7.06 5.01 30.36
N PRO A 81 -6.96 4.00 31.23
CA PRO A 81 -7.57 4.06 32.57
C PRO A 81 -6.84 5.06 33.51
N ASN A 82 -5.67 5.55 33.13
CA ASN A 82 -4.91 6.49 33.96
C ASN A 82 -5.50 7.89 33.89
N GLU A 83 -5.46 8.60 35.05
CA GLU A 83 -5.91 10.00 35.14
C GLU A 83 -5.03 10.94 34.32
N ILE A 84 -3.70 10.64 34.25
CA ILE A 84 -2.75 11.40 33.46
C ILE A 84 -2.93 11.01 31.99
N LYS A 85 -3.29 11.98 31.16
CA LYS A 85 -3.45 11.74 29.71
C LYS A 85 -2.13 11.41 29.08
N ARG A 86 -2.08 10.24 28.46
CA ARG A 86 -0.95 9.74 27.69
C ARG A 86 -1.32 9.58 26.23
N THR A 87 -0.33 9.54 25.37
CA THR A 87 -0.53 9.29 23.93
C THR A 87 -0.35 7.81 23.64
N ALA A 88 -1.24 7.24 22.85
CA ALA A 88 -1.02 5.92 22.25
C ALA A 88 0.07 6.03 21.20
N THR A 89 1.23 5.45 21.45
CA THR A 89 2.42 5.55 20.58
C THR A 89 2.51 4.42 19.58
N SER A 90 1.98 3.25 19.91
CA SER A 90 1.93 2.11 19.00
C SER A 90 0.67 1.29 19.25
N ILE A 91 0.07 0.81 18.19
CA ILE A 91 -1.08 -0.11 18.21
C ILE A 91 -0.73 -1.30 17.34
N ASN A 92 -0.89 -2.50 17.87
CA ASN A 92 -0.62 -3.72 17.14
C ASN A 92 -1.73 -4.74 17.37
N TRP A 93 -2.26 -5.27 16.27
CA TRP A 93 -3.28 -6.32 16.31
C TRP A 93 -2.67 -7.67 16.63
N HIS A 94 -3.44 -8.50 17.33
CA HIS A 94 -3.09 -9.89 17.56
C HIS A 94 -3.05 -10.67 16.22
N PRO A 95 -2.01 -11.48 15.97
CA PRO A 95 -1.82 -12.13 14.66
C PRO A 95 -2.91 -13.13 14.28
N GLU A 96 -3.53 -13.80 15.25
CA GLU A 96 -4.55 -14.83 14.98
C GLU A 96 -5.95 -14.27 14.68
N GLY A 97 -6.16 -12.97 14.85
CA GLY A 97 -7.45 -12.37 14.53
C GLY A 97 -7.70 -11.02 15.19
N PRO A 98 -8.79 -10.33 14.83
CA PRO A 98 -9.09 -8.98 15.29
C PRO A 98 -9.75 -8.95 16.68
N THR A 99 -9.42 -9.87 17.58
CA THR A 99 -10.03 -9.99 18.92
C THR A 99 -9.27 -9.19 19.96
N LYS A 100 -7.95 -9.08 19.84
CA LYS A 100 -7.11 -8.39 20.80
C LYS A 100 -6.20 -7.35 20.11
N ILE A 101 -5.94 -6.26 20.82
CA ILE A 101 -4.99 -5.22 20.42
C ILE A 101 -4.05 -4.91 21.59
N ALA A 102 -2.77 -4.77 21.29
CA ALA A 102 -1.78 -4.23 22.22
C ALA A 102 -1.54 -2.75 21.92
N VAL A 103 -1.60 -1.93 22.95
CA VAL A 103 -1.43 -0.48 22.85
C VAL A 103 -0.37 -0.03 23.83
N SER A 104 0.67 0.64 23.31
CA SER A 104 1.67 1.30 24.15
C SER A 104 1.27 2.76 24.40
N TYR A 105 1.49 3.20 25.63
CA TYR A 105 1.18 4.54 26.05
C TYR A 105 2.44 5.23 26.59
N SER A 106 2.68 6.47 26.13
CA SER A 106 3.73 7.32 26.67
C SER A 106 3.35 8.79 26.63
N ILE A 107 4.09 9.59 27.40
CA ILE A 107 3.99 11.05 27.36
C ILE A 107 5.08 11.57 26.44
N LEU A 108 4.66 12.21 25.36
CA LEU A 108 5.57 12.72 24.32
C LEU A 108 6.18 14.08 24.66
N ASN A 109 5.66 14.76 25.66
CA ASN A 109 6.14 16.08 26.07
C ASN A 109 7.46 15.92 26.83
N PHE A 110 8.55 16.30 26.21
CA PHE A 110 9.87 16.28 26.83
C PHE A 110 9.96 17.39 27.88
N GLN A 111 10.35 17.00 29.11
CA GLN A 111 10.60 17.93 30.25
C GLN A 111 9.43 18.87 30.57
N ASP A 112 8.19 18.41 30.48
CA ASP A 112 7.06 19.21 30.98
C ASP A 112 7.19 19.38 32.51
N PRO A 113 7.27 20.63 33.02
CA PRO A 113 7.41 20.89 34.44
C PRO A 113 6.31 20.29 35.31
N LYS A 114 5.12 20.06 34.73
CA LYS A 114 3.99 19.43 35.42
C LYS A 114 4.26 18.00 35.85
N PHE A 115 5.21 17.32 35.18
CA PHE A 115 5.52 15.92 35.42
C PHE A 115 6.89 15.69 36.06
N SER A 116 7.69 16.75 36.32
CA SER A 116 9.06 16.60 36.81
C SER A 116 9.15 15.91 38.19
N ASN A 117 8.10 15.95 39.01
CA ASN A 117 8.04 15.35 40.34
C ASN A 117 6.97 14.22 40.46
N ALA A 118 6.24 13.92 39.41
CA ALA A 118 5.21 12.89 39.45
C ALA A 118 5.80 11.52 39.04
N ARG A 119 5.41 10.49 39.78
CA ARG A 119 5.63 9.11 39.30
C ARG A 119 4.71 8.86 38.12
N LEU A 120 5.27 8.93 36.93
CA LEU A 120 4.51 8.73 35.70
C LEU A 120 4.09 7.26 35.56
N PRO A 121 2.86 6.99 35.11
CA PRO A 121 2.45 5.64 34.81
C PRO A 121 3.21 5.13 33.59
N VAL A 122 3.77 3.93 33.72
CA VAL A 122 4.59 3.27 32.67
C VAL A 122 3.83 2.15 31.98
N GLU A 123 2.68 1.75 32.54
CA GLU A 123 1.90 0.62 32.07
C GLU A 123 1.39 0.85 30.65
N SER A 124 1.41 -0.22 29.88
CA SER A 124 0.75 -0.34 28.58
C SER A 124 -0.26 -1.47 28.64
N TYR A 125 -1.20 -1.55 27.71
CA TYR A 125 -2.34 -2.44 27.87
C TYR A 125 -2.59 -3.29 26.63
N ILE A 126 -3.08 -4.50 26.90
CA ILE A 126 -3.76 -5.33 25.92
C ILE A 126 -5.24 -5.20 26.15
N TRP A 127 -5.97 -4.95 25.06
CA TRP A 127 -7.41 -4.78 25.07
C TRP A 127 -8.09 -5.92 24.31
N ASP A 128 -9.22 -6.35 24.84
CA ASP A 128 -10.18 -7.16 24.10
C ASP A 128 -11.13 -6.22 23.34
N VAL A 129 -11.26 -6.43 22.03
CA VAL A 129 -12.10 -5.62 21.14
C VAL A 129 -13.59 -5.74 21.52
N THR A 130 -13.98 -6.84 22.13
CA THR A 130 -15.35 -7.07 22.59
C THR A 130 -15.69 -6.32 23.89
N ASN A 131 -14.66 -5.99 24.69
CA ASN A 131 -14.81 -5.26 25.94
C ASN A 131 -13.90 -4.02 25.97
N PRO A 132 -14.33 -2.88 25.41
CA PRO A 132 -13.52 -1.68 25.35
C PRO A 132 -13.41 -0.90 26.67
N ASN A 133 -14.19 -1.26 27.70
CA ASN A 133 -14.29 -0.49 28.94
C ASN A 133 -13.11 -0.69 29.87
N THR A 134 -12.55 -1.90 29.89
CA THR A 134 -11.44 -2.27 30.77
C THR A 134 -10.37 -3.01 29.97
N PRO A 135 -9.07 -2.72 30.21
CA PRO A 135 -8.00 -3.51 29.59
C PRO A 135 -8.05 -4.96 30.09
N ASP A 136 -7.70 -5.88 29.18
CA ASP A 136 -7.62 -7.31 29.48
C ASP A 136 -6.35 -7.61 30.30
N GLN A 137 -5.23 -7.05 29.90
CA GLN A 137 -3.94 -7.22 30.61
C GLN A 137 -3.16 -5.91 30.68
N ALA A 138 -2.45 -5.73 31.79
CA ALA A 138 -1.51 -4.64 31.96
C ALA A 138 -0.06 -5.13 31.81
N LEU A 139 0.68 -4.42 30.97
CA LEU A 139 2.12 -4.64 30.77
C LEU A 139 2.87 -3.60 31.61
N THR A 140 3.75 -4.06 32.50
CA THR A 140 4.51 -3.19 33.42
C THR A 140 5.99 -3.16 33.02
N PRO A 141 6.38 -2.32 32.04
CA PRO A 141 7.78 -2.16 31.66
C PRO A 141 8.56 -1.31 32.68
N PRO A 142 9.88 -1.38 32.67
CA PRO A 142 10.71 -0.53 33.53
C PRO A 142 10.70 0.96 33.12
N SER A 143 10.27 1.27 31.91
CA SER A 143 10.15 2.63 31.35
C SER A 143 9.00 2.61 30.33
N PRO A 144 8.35 3.76 30.03
CA PRO A 144 7.26 3.82 29.07
C PRO A 144 7.62 3.17 27.73
N LEU A 145 6.69 2.40 27.17
CA LEU A 145 6.88 1.74 25.89
C LEU A 145 6.64 2.71 24.72
N CYS A 146 7.56 2.71 23.77
CA CYS A 146 7.44 3.47 22.54
C CYS A 146 6.78 2.65 21.42
N CYS A 147 7.02 1.33 21.41
CA CYS A 147 6.48 0.43 20.42
C CYS A 147 6.17 -0.94 21.02
N LEU A 148 5.22 -1.63 20.40
CA LEU A 148 4.81 -2.98 20.75
C LEU A 148 4.61 -3.80 19.47
N ARG A 149 5.01 -5.09 19.50
CA ARG A 149 4.79 -6.02 18.39
C ARG A 149 4.56 -7.43 18.90
N PHE A 150 3.50 -8.06 18.41
CA PHE A 150 3.29 -9.49 18.58
C PHE A 150 4.25 -10.28 17.70
N ASN A 151 4.67 -11.43 18.19
CA ASN A 151 5.40 -12.39 17.38
C ASN A 151 4.42 -13.11 16.44
N PRO A 152 4.59 -13.02 15.11
CA PRO A 152 3.65 -13.67 14.18
C PRO A 152 3.72 -15.20 14.16
N LYS A 153 4.76 -15.79 14.74
CA LYS A 153 4.93 -17.27 14.83
C LYS A 153 4.53 -17.84 16.17
N SER A 154 4.67 -17.06 17.25
CA SER A 154 4.27 -17.43 18.60
C SER A 154 3.44 -16.29 19.15
N THR A 155 2.15 -16.40 18.98
CA THR A 155 1.18 -15.31 19.18
C THR A 155 1.03 -14.90 20.63
N ASP A 156 1.42 -15.76 21.57
CA ASP A 156 1.45 -15.49 23.00
C ASP A 156 2.66 -14.63 23.42
N THR A 157 3.59 -14.39 22.49
CA THR A 157 4.78 -13.59 22.78
C THR A 157 4.64 -12.18 22.21
N LEU A 158 4.85 -11.18 23.07
CA LEU A 158 4.84 -9.77 22.72
C LEU A 158 6.20 -9.14 23.05
N VAL A 159 6.72 -8.30 22.17
CA VAL A 159 7.96 -7.55 22.42
C VAL A 159 7.65 -6.06 22.48
N GLY A 160 8.25 -5.38 23.46
CA GLY A 160 8.13 -3.94 23.65
C GLY A 160 9.49 -3.24 23.72
N GLY A 161 9.62 -2.14 22.97
CA GLY A 161 10.76 -1.23 23.07
C GLY A 161 10.44 -0.06 24.00
N SER A 162 11.24 0.13 25.03
CA SER A 162 11.07 1.18 26.03
C SER A 162 11.86 2.45 25.68
N TYR A 163 11.42 3.57 26.23
CA TYR A 163 12.03 4.90 26.00
C TYR A 163 13.49 4.98 26.47
N ASN A 164 13.86 4.19 27.48
CA ASN A 164 15.24 4.09 27.99
C ASN A 164 16.16 3.15 27.18
N GLY A 165 15.67 2.63 26.04
CA GLY A 165 16.43 1.73 25.16
C GLY A 165 16.36 0.24 25.55
N LEU A 166 15.67 -0.12 26.63
CA LEU A 166 15.46 -1.52 26.98
C LEU A 166 14.39 -2.18 26.11
N VAL A 167 14.59 -3.45 25.83
CA VAL A 167 13.62 -4.31 25.13
C VAL A 167 13.09 -5.33 26.12
N SER A 168 11.77 -5.39 26.25
CA SER A 168 11.07 -6.31 27.15
C SER A 168 10.29 -7.33 26.34
N PHE A 169 10.34 -8.58 26.75
CA PHE A 169 9.52 -9.65 26.20
C PHE A 169 8.45 -10.01 27.23
N TYR A 170 7.24 -10.19 26.75
CA TYR A 170 6.08 -10.57 27.54
C TYR A 170 5.55 -11.90 27.02
N ASP A 171 5.26 -12.78 27.95
CA ASP A 171 4.55 -14.04 27.74
C ASP A 171 3.12 -13.83 28.26
N LEU A 172 2.09 -14.05 27.41
CA LEU A 172 0.71 -13.62 27.60
C LEU A 172 -0.19 -14.76 28.02
#